data_0ca306956305f1baeb2251801656e929
#
_entry.id   0ca306956305f1baeb2251801656e929
#
_cell.length_a   1.000
_cell.length_b   1.000
_cell.length_c   1.000
_cell.angle_alpha   90.00
_cell.angle_beta   90.00
_cell.angle_gamma   90.00
#
_symmetry.space_group_name_H-M   'P 1'
#
loop_
_entity.id
_entity.type
_entity.pdbx_description
1 polymer ?
#
loop_
_entity_poly.entity_id
_entity_poly.type
_entity_poly.pdbx_seq_one_letter_code
_entity_poly.pdbx_strand_id
1 'polypeptide(L)'
;MVQEAKYLAIKNYVDHPDRNKLRIAVNFSVTPRTVDRWIANYRKFGKSAFIHGNTTLEPDCKISEDIRKKVVLLYQGSIYRGCNFAHYTEMLDEYEDIHISAQSVRNILHAAGIQSPKIWRSTRKRLRQEEKQREKELANANGATDVDLSESNLAEKNSILPEDGHSLRERCKYFGELIQMDASSYDWFGGIVTNLHVSVDDCTGRITGIWFDKEETLFGYYNVLKQILLKYGIPAKFLTDKRTVFEYTRKGEQDVEKDTFTQFSYACKQLGIQIETTSVPEAKGRVERLNQTLQSRLPIIFRREGITDIDSANEFLSSHIDELFNDKFSMPVDHTKSVFEKQIGGKDIDEAAVNLICSTLCSRVLIGQCIRFDKKMYKLIDENGIQQNYADHTRVTVIQTFDRQLYASVNDARMLKLEELPVHAEKSRIFDADYKPPRPRKVYIPPMNHPWRYAEFEKHAKLQRHRIELELQKKDMFLEHLQDNVTAGYMVMGHRVA
;
A
#
# COMPACT_ATOMS: atom_id res chain seq x y z
N MET A 1 -19.99 25.46 37.06
CA MET A 1 -19.33 25.90 38.34
C MET A 1 -19.29 27.42 38.52
N VAL A 2 -18.66 28.22 37.62
CA VAL A 2 -18.53 29.68 37.83
C VAL A 2 -19.88 30.42 37.88
N GLN A 3 -20.86 30.04 37.06
CA GLN A 3 -22.19 30.67 37.00
C GLN A 3 -23.04 30.34 38.23
N GLU A 4 -22.90 29.14 38.77
CA GLU A 4 -23.60 28.73 39.99
C GLU A 4 -23.01 29.41 41.23
N ALA A 5 -21.69 29.59 41.28
CA ALA A 5 -21.03 30.37 42.31
C ALA A 5 -21.47 31.85 42.29
N LYS A 6 -21.65 32.47 41.09
CA LYS A 6 -22.20 33.83 40.93
C LYS A 6 -23.62 33.91 41.42
N TYR A 7 -24.46 32.96 41.04
CA TYR A 7 -25.85 32.89 41.49
C TYR A 7 -25.94 32.81 43.01
N LEU A 8 -25.21 31.91 43.65
CA LEU A 8 -25.20 31.71 45.09
C LEU A 8 -24.71 32.96 45.83
N ALA A 9 -23.66 33.61 45.32
CA ALA A 9 -23.15 34.87 45.90
C ALA A 9 -24.17 36.01 45.84
N ILE A 10 -24.85 36.18 44.72
CA ILE A 10 -25.87 37.23 44.58
C ILE A 10 -27.13 36.91 45.35
N LYS A 11 -27.61 35.66 45.34
CA LYS A 11 -28.74 35.21 46.17
C LYS A 11 -28.46 35.50 47.66
N ASN A 12 -27.29 35.08 48.14
CA ASN A 12 -26.89 35.27 49.53
C ASN A 12 -26.78 36.75 49.93
N TYR A 13 -26.45 37.65 49.00
CA TYR A 13 -26.45 39.09 49.23
C TYR A 13 -27.88 39.67 49.25
N VAL A 14 -28.76 39.21 48.39
CA VAL A 14 -30.14 39.69 48.34
C VAL A 14 -30.94 39.23 49.55
N ASP A 15 -30.69 38.02 50.02
CA ASP A 15 -31.28 37.44 51.25
C ASP A 15 -30.75 38.10 52.54
N HIS A 16 -29.54 38.67 52.50
CA HIS A 16 -28.88 39.35 53.64
C HIS A 16 -28.25 40.69 53.19
N PRO A 17 -29.06 41.77 53.14
CA PRO A 17 -28.64 43.08 52.61
C PRO A 17 -27.53 43.76 53.43
N ASP A 18 -27.28 43.32 54.65
CA ASP A 18 -26.23 43.84 55.54
C ASP A 18 -24.83 43.48 55.10
N ARG A 19 -24.69 42.57 54.14
CA ARG A 19 -23.39 42.13 53.60
C ARG A 19 -22.78 43.15 52.67
N ASN A 20 -21.46 43.26 52.70
CA ASN A 20 -20.75 44.20 51.82
C ASN A 20 -20.66 43.68 50.37
N LYS A 21 -21.33 44.38 49.44
CA LYS A 21 -21.30 44.03 47.99
C LYS A 21 -19.91 44.13 47.37
N LEU A 22 -19.00 44.96 47.91
CA LEU A 22 -17.64 45.09 47.41
C LEU A 22 -16.86 43.75 47.54
N ARG A 23 -17.20 42.94 48.57
CA ARG A 23 -16.61 41.61 48.72
C ARG A 23 -16.92 40.68 47.54
N ILE A 24 -18.13 40.80 46.98
CA ILE A 24 -18.53 40.05 45.75
C ILE A 24 -17.73 40.55 44.54
N ALA A 25 -17.57 41.88 44.45
CA ALA A 25 -16.82 42.48 43.34
C ALA A 25 -15.34 42.00 43.36
N VAL A 26 -14.73 41.94 44.53
CA VAL A 26 -13.34 41.43 44.72
C VAL A 26 -13.26 39.92 44.39
N ASN A 27 -14.16 39.11 44.94
CA ASN A 27 -14.17 37.66 44.75
C ASN A 27 -14.32 37.24 43.28
N PHE A 28 -15.03 38.00 42.51
CA PHE A 28 -15.22 37.71 41.08
C PHE A 28 -14.39 38.60 40.17
N SER A 29 -13.48 39.42 40.70
CA SER A 29 -12.63 40.34 39.95
C SER A 29 -13.43 41.23 39.01
N VAL A 30 -14.56 41.77 39.45
CA VAL A 30 -15.46 42.64 38.66
C VAL A 30 -15.67 43.99 39.34
N THR A 31 -16.16 44.97 38.56
CA THR A 31 -16.48 46.25 39.12
C THR A 31 -17.75 46.18 39.98
N PRO A 32 -17.90 47.04 41.04
CA PRO A 32 -19.13 47.11 41.82
C PRO A 32 -20.38 47.34 40.99
N ARG A 33 -20.28 48.13 39.92
CA ARG A 33 -21.37 48.38 38.97
C ARG A 33 -21.82 47.08 38.26
N THR A 34 -20.92 46.15 38.01
CA THR A 34 -21.27 44.84 37.45
C THR A 34 -22.07 44.01 38.44
N VAL A 35 -21.70 44.07 39.73
CA VAL A 35 -22.47 43.42 40.80
C VAL A 35 -23.85 44.00 40.92
N ASP A 36 -24.01 45.32 40.84
CA ASP A 36 -25.34 46.00 40.87
C ASP A 36 -26.21 45.54 39.69
N ARG A 37 -25.63 45.39 38.52
CA ARG A 37 -26.32 44.85 37.33
C ARG A 37 -26.76 43.39 37.58
N TRP A 38 -25.92 42.57 38.18
CA TRP A 38 -26.27 41.19 38.50
C TRP A 38 -27.41 41.14 39.53
N ILE A 39 -27.40 41.97 40.53
CA ILE A 39 -28.46 42.08 41.56
C ILE A 39 -29.79 42.50 40.89
N ALA A 40 -29.74 43.52 40.03
CA ALA A 40 -30.93 43.99 39.28
C ALA A 40 -31.49 42.87 38.37
N ASN A 41 -30.63 42.16 37.68
CA ASN A 41 -31.03 41.03 36.83
C ASN A 41 -31.59 39.87 37.65
N TYR A 42 -30.98 39.56 38.81
CA TYR A 42 -31.49 38.54 39.73
C TYR A 42 -32.89 38.85 40.24
N ARG A 43 -33.15 40.14 40.60
CA ARG A 43 -34.47 40.58 41.06
C ARG A 43 -35.54 40.48 39.97
N LYS A 44 -35.16 40.63 38.70
CA LYS A 44 -36.10 40.54 37.57
C LYS A 44 -36.34 39.11 37.11
N PHE A 45 -35.28 38.30 36.99
CA PHE A 45 -35.31 37.02 36.31
C PHE A 45 -34.92 35.83 37.23
N GLY A 46 -34.61 36.06 38.49
CA GLY A 46 -34.23 34.99 39.41
C GLY A 46 -32.97 34.24 38.98
N LYS A 47 -32.97 32.93 39.15
CA LYS A 47 -31.86 32.03 38.79
C LYS A 47 -31.55 32.05 37.28
N SER A 48 -32.56 32.29 36.45
CA SER A 48 -32.41 32.33 34.97
C SER A 48 -31.49 33.47 34.50
N ALA A 49 -31.34 34.56 35.28
CA ALA A 49 -30.42 35.67 34.97
C ALA A 49 -28.93 35.23 34.84
N PHE A 50 -28.56 34.08 35.40
CA PHE A 50 -27.21 33.52 35.38
C PHE A 50 -27.03 32.39 34.41
N ILE A 51 -28.10 32.01 33.65
CA ILE A 51 -27.99 31.07 32.55
C ILE A 51 -27.56 31.88 31.33
N HIS A 52 -26.43 31.46 30.74
CA HIS A 52 -25.94 32.15 29.53
C HIS A 52 -26.98 31.97 28.41
N GLY A 53 -27.41 33.05 27.77
CA GLY A 53 -28.46 33.03 26.75
C GLY A 53 -28.17 32.05 25.60
N ASN A 54 -26.90 31.82 25.29
CA ASN A 54 -26.51 30.90 24.24
C ASN A 54 -26.58 29.41 24.66
N THR A 55 -26.83 29.08 25.94
CA THR A 55 -26.96 27.68 26.39
C THR A 55 -28.22 26.98 25.89
N THR A 56 -29.24 27.76 25.56
CA THR A 56 -30.55 27.31 25.04
C THR A 56 -30.70 27.49 23.55
N LEU A 57 -29.81 28.24 22.91
CA LEU A 57 -29.83 28.45 21.47
C LEU A 57 -29.07 27.29 20.80
N GLU A 58 -29.78 26.57 19.97
CA GLU A 58 -29.12 25.65 19.05
C GLU A 58 -28.41 26.46 17.96
N PRO A 59 -27.11 26.27 17.73
CA PRO A 59 -26.41 26.95 16.63
C PRO A 59 -27.05 26.58 15.29
N ASP A 60 -27.24 27.53 14.38
CA ASP A 60 -27.74 27.29 13.03
C ASP A 60 -26.90 26.28 12.24
N CYS A 61 -25.60 26.12 12.60
CA CYS A 61 -24.69 25.16 12.02
C CYS A 61 -24.75 23.78 12.68
N LYS A 62 -25.73 23.48 13.57
CA LYS A 62 -25.87 22.18 14.20
C LYS A 62 -26.27 21.13 13.17
N ILE A 63 -25.43 20.14 12.97
CA ILE A 63 -25.75 18.99 12.11
C ILE A 63 -26.94 18.24 12.69
N SER A 64 -27.97 18.02 11.87
CA SER A 64 -29.19 17.33 12.28
C SER A 64 -28.88 15.90 12.74
N GLU A 65 -29.72 15.39 13.64
CA GLU A 65 -29.55 14.03 14.20
C GLU A 65 -29.71 12.96 13.12
N ASP A 66 -30.53 13.21 12.12
CA ASP A 66 -30.74 12.28 10.99
C ASP A 66 -29.49 12.16 10.14
N ILE A 67 -28.79 13.27 9.84
CA ILE A 67 -27.50 13.25 9.14
C ILE A 67 -26.46 12.50 9.98
N ARG A 68 -26.40 12.71 11.30
CA ARG A 68 -25.48 12.00 12.19
C ARG A 68 -25.70 10.48 12.13
N LYS A 69 -26.95 10.04 12.23
CA LYS A 69 -27.31 8.62 12.13
C LYS A 69 -26.96 8.05 10.77
N LYS A 70 -27.28 8.79 9.67
CA LYS A 70 -26.94 8.37 8.31
C LYS A 70 -25.43 8.20 8.12
N VAL A 71 -24.61 9.13 8.60
CA VAL A 71 -23.13 9.06 8.55
C VAL A 71 -22.63 7.82 9.29
N VAL A 72 -23.14 7.50 10.47
CA VAL A 72 -22.73 6.30 11.22
C VAL A 72 -23.16 5.02 10.51
N LEU A 73 -24.39 4.96 10.04
CA LEU A 73 -24.94 3.79 9.34
C LEU A 73 -24.18 3.48 8.05
N LEU A 74 -23.92 4.49 7.23
CA LEU A 74 -23.13 4.35 6.00
C LEU A 74 -21.71 3.86 6.27
N TYR A 75 -21.04 4.40 7.31
CA TYR A 75 -19.68 3.96 7.67
C TYR A 75 -19.62 2.51 8.15
N GLN A 76 -20.65 2.03 8.83
CA GLN A 76 -20.77 0.63 9.28
C GLN A 76 -21.11 -0.32 8.14
N GLY A 77 -21.64 0.19 7.05
CA GLY A 77 -21.97 -0.57 5.85
C GLY A 77 -20.73 -1.21 5.19
N SER A 78 -20.95 -2.17 4.31
CA SER A 78 -19.89 -2.95 3.65
C SER A 78 -18.96 -2.09 2.80
N ILE A 79 -19.47 -1.04 2.18
CA ILE A 79 -18.73 -0.19 1.23
C ILE A 79 -17.68 0.66 1.96
N TYR A 80 -18.08 1.45 2.96
CA TYR A 80 -17.23 2.45 3.60
C TYR A 80 -16.49 1.94 4.84
N ARG A 81 -16.72 0.68 5.21
CA ARG A 81 -16.10 0.09 6.40
C ARG A 81 -14.57 0.12 6.29
N GLY A 82 -13.93 0.72 7.30
CA GLY A 82 -12.47 0.84 7.36
C GLY A 82 -11.89 1.96 6.48
N CYS A 83 -12.73 2.85 5.93
CA CYS A 83 -12.29 4.05 5.23
C CYS A 83 -11.60 5.03 6.18
N ASN A 84 -10.58 5.73 5.70
CA ASN A 84 -10.00 6.86 6.43
C ASN A 84 -11.03 7.98 6.53
N PHE A 85 -11.17 8.62 7.67
CA PHE A 85 -12.20 9.64 7.91
C PHE A 85 -12.14 10.82 6.94
N ALA A 86 -10.94 11.24 6.51
CA ALA A 86 -10.82 12.29 5.50
C ALA A 86 -11.34 11.82 4.13
N HIS A 87 -10.95 10.61 3.69
CA HIS A 87 -11.47 10.03 2.46
C HIS A 87 -12.97 9.75 2.55
N TYR A 88 -13.45 9.31 3.71
CA TYR A 88 -14.86 9.11 3.93
C TYR A 88 -15.66 10.42 3.81
N THR A 89 -15.11 11.55 4.28
CA THR A 89 -15.73 12.86 4.10
C THR A 89 -15.86 13.23 2.62
N GLU A 90 -14.82 12.97 1.82
CA GLU A 90 -14.87 13.17 0.37
C GLU A 90 -15.95 12.28 -0.29
N MET A 91 -16.06 11.02 0.12
CA MET A 91 -17.08 10.09 -0.38
C MET A 91 -18.50 10.54 -0.01
N LEU A 92 -18.70 11.07 1.21
CA LEU A 92 -19.99 11.61 1.65
C LEU A 92 -20.40 12.81 0.81
N ASP A 93 -19.47 13.69 0.49
CA ASP A 93 -19.67 14.88 -0.34
C ASP A 93 -19.98 14.51 -1.80
N GLU A 94 -19.15 13.66 -2.40
CA GLU A 94 -19.23 13.30 -3.82
C GLU A 94 -20.44 12.40 -4.15
N TYR A 95 -20.86 11.50 -3.22
CA TYR A 95 -21.76 10.41 -3.54
C TYR A 95 -23.02 10.32 -2.69
N GLU A 96 -23.01 10.90 -1.50
CA GLU A 96 -24.15 10.80 -0.56
C GLU A 96 -24.87 12.13 -0.35
N ASP A 97 -24.43 13.18 -1.03
CA ASP A 97 -24.93 14.56 -0.91
C ASP A 97 -24.94 15.06 0.55
N ILE A 98 -23.86 14.71 1.30
CA ILE A 98 -23.67 15.10 2.70
C ILE A 98 -22.44 15.99 2.80
N HIS A 99 -22.66 17.32 2.86
CA HIS A 99 -21.62 18.34 2.89
C HIS A 99 -21.26 18.72 4.33
N ILE A 100 -20.35 17.99 4.96
CA ILE A 100 -19.90 18.26 6.32
C ILE A 100 -18.37 18.20 6.41
N SER A 101 -17.79 18.92 7.37
CA SER A 101 -16.33 18.96 7.53
C SER A 101 -15.77 17.62 8.02
N ALA A 102 -14.50 17.32 7.66
CA ALA A 102 -13.79 16.13 8.15
C ALA A 102 -13.71 16.09 9.69
N GLN A 103 -13.65 17.23 10.36
CA GLN A 103 -13.69 17.31 11.81
C GLN A 103 -15.06 16.91 12.36
N SER A 104 -16.15 17.32 11.69
CA SER A 104 -17.51 16.92 12.06
C SER A 104 -17.72 15.42 11.90
N VAL A 105 -17.27 14.84 10.78
CA VAL A 105 -17.30 13.37 10.55
C VAL A 105 -16.55 12.64 11.66
N ARG A 106 -15.34 13.13 12.00
CA ARG A 106 -14.54 12.55 13.09
C ARG A 106 -15.29 12.59 14.41
N ASN A 107 -15.89 13.73 14.77
CA ASN A 107 -16.61 13.89 16.02
C ASN A 107 -17.84 12.96 16.09
N ILE A 108 -18.59 12.84 14.97
CA ILE A 108 -19.76 11.96 14.87
C ILE A 108 -19.35 10.49 15.07
N LEU A 109 -18.33 10.03 14.35
CA LEU A 109 -17.86 8.64 14.43
C LEU A 109 -17.24 8.32 15.79
N HIS A 110 -16.47 9.23 16.38
CA HIS A 110 -15.95 9.07 17.74
C HIS A 110 -17.05 9.00 18.79
N ALA A 111 -18.09 9.82 18.67
CA ALA A 111 -19.25 9.77 19.58
C ALA A 111 -20.00 8.42 19.47
N ALA A 112 -19.95 7.77 18.30
CA ALA A 112 -20.47 6.42 18.07
C ALA A 112 -19.48 5.30 18.47
N GLY A 113 -18.34 5.63 19.09
CA GLY A 113 -17.31 4.67 19.52
C GLY A 113 -16.43 4.13 18.38
N ILE A 114 -16.49 4.71 17.20
CA ILE A 114 -15.74 4.26 16.02
C ILE A 114 -14.41 5.02 15.95
N GLN A 115 -13.30 4.27 15.98
CA GLN A 115 -11.95 4.83 15.85
C GLN A 115 -11.47 4.82 14.42
N SER A 116 -10.59 5.78 14.06
CA SER A 116 -10.03 5.80 12.71
C SER A 116 -9.10 4.61 12.48
N PRO A 117 -9.06 4.06 11.24
CA PRO A 117 -8.18 2.93 10.90
C PRO A 117 -6.69 3.21 11.17
N LYS A 118 -6.27 4.46 11.09
CA LYS A 118 -4.89 4.87 11.36
C LYS A 118 -4.52 4.68 12.83
N ILE A 119 -5.40 5.07 13.75
CA ILE A 119 -5.20 4.89 15.21
C ILE A 119 -5.18 3.39 15.53
N TRP A 120 -6.12 2.65 14.96
CA TRP A 120 -6.21 1.21 15.18
C TRP A 120 -4.96 0.46 14.70
N ARG A 121 -4.42 0.82 13.51
CA ARG A 121 -3.17 0.26 12.98
C ARG A 121 -1.97 0.58 13.86
N SER A 122 -1.85 1.80 14.37
CA SER A 122 -0.76 2.20 15.26
C SER A 122 -0.81 1.46 16.60
N THR A 123 -2.00 1.32 17.19
CA THR A 123 -2.22 0.56 18.43
C THR A 123 -1.86 -0.91 18.24
N ARG A 124 -2.31 -1.53 17.13
CA ARG A 124 -1.98 -2.92 16.81
C ARG A 124 -0.47 -3.13 16.55
N LYS A 125 0.19 -2.16 15.92
CA LYS A 125 1.65 -2.21 15.74
C LYS A 125 2.38 -2.14 17.08
N ARG A 126 1.94 -1.26 17.98
CA ARG A 126 2.49 -1.14 19.34
C ARG A 126 2.31 -2.43 20.13
N LEU A 127 1.11 -2.99 20.16
CA LEU A 127 0.83 -4.26 20.84
C LEU A 127 1.70 -5.40 20.33
N ARG A 128 1.86 -5.53 19.00
CA ARG A 128 2.76 -6.54 18.40
C ARG A 128 4.24 -6.32 18.77
N GLN A 129 4.66 -5.08 18.93
CA GLN A 129 6.03 -4.78 19.38
C GLN A 129 6.21 -5.14 20.87
N GLU A 130 5.23 -4.83 21.69
CA GLU A 130 5.22 -5.20 23.12
C GLU A 130 5.20 -6.73 23.28
N GLU A 131 4.40 -7.48 22.50
CA GLU A 131 4.41 -8.94 22.48
C GLU A 131 5.79 -9.51 22.09
N LYS A 132 6.38 -9.02 21.01
CA LYS A 132 7.73 -9.45 20.59
C LYS A 132 8.81 -9.13 21.62
N GLN A 133 8.66 -8.04 22.33
CA GLN A 133 9.60 -7.66 23.37
C GLN A 133 9.47 -8.57 24.61
N ARG A 134 8.25 -8.90 25.00
CA ARG A 134 7.98 -9.90 26.06
C ARG A 134 8.48 -11.31 25.68
N GLU A 135 8.28 -11.73 24.41
CA GLU A 135 8.80 -13.00 23.93
C GLU A 135 10.34 -13.05 24.00
N LYS A 136 11.02 -11.95 23.65
CA LYS A 136 12.48 -11.84 23.78
C LYS A 136 12.94 -11.86 25.23
N GLU A 137 12.24 -11.15 26.11
CA GLU A 137 12.55 -11.14 27.55
C GLU A 137 12.36 -12.52 28.18
N LEU A 138 11.30 -13.24 27.80
CA LEU A 138 11.06 -14.62 28.22
C LEU A 138 12.10 -15.60 27.67
N ALA A 139 12.52 -15.44 26.41
CA ALA A 139 13.58 -16.25 25.83
C ALA A 139 14.92 -16.02 26.54
N ASN A 140 15.25 -14.78 26.85
CA ASN A 140 16.46 -14.43 27.60
C ASN A 140 16.42 -14.94 29.06
N ALA A 141 15.25 -14.94 29.70
CA ALA A 141 15.07 -15.44 31.06
C ALA A 141 15.22 -16.98 31.13
N ASN A 142 14.94 -17.69 30.02
CA ASN A 142 15.05 -19.16 29.94
C ASN A 142 16.43 -19.68 29.53
N GLY A 143 17.48 -18.84 29.53
CA GLY A 143 18.89 -19.28 29.44
C GLY A 143 19.32 -19.81 28.06
N ALA A 144 18.66 -19.44 26.97
CA ALA A 144 19.12 -19.75 25.63
C ALA A 144 20.22 -18.75 25.22
N THR A 145 21.47 -19.13 25.48
CA THR A 145 22.67 -18.47 24.95
C THR A 145 22.84 -18.87 23.49
N ASP A 146 22.24 -18.14 22.60
CA ASP A 146 22.60 -18.12 21.17
C ASP A 146 22.00 -16.91 20.48
N VAL A 147 22.60 -15.75 20.66
CA VAL A 147 22.40 -14.59 19.75
C VAL A 147 23.49 -13.54 19.98
N ASP A 148 24.65 -13.75 19.43
CA ASP A 148 25.69 -12.71 19.40
C ASP A 148 25.79 -11.98 18.03
N LEU A 149 24.75 -12.06 17.17
CA LEU A 149 24.79 -11.45 15.84
C LEU A 149 23.69 -10.43 15.52
N SER A 150 22.74 -10.20 16.43
CA SER A 150 21.65 -9.23 16.17
C SER A 150 21.73 -7.95 16.97
N GLU A 151 22.47 -7.92 18.07
CA GLU A 151 22.61 -6.71 18.89
C GLU A 151 23.53 -5.67 18.29
N SER A 152 24.56 -6.07 17.53
CA SER A 152 25.43 -5.13 16.80
C SER A 152 24.65 -4.30 15.77
N ASN A 153 23.70 -4.92 15.08
CA ASN A 153 22.87 -4.22 14.06
C ASN A 153 21.77 -3.32 14.65
N LEU A 154 21.36 -3.55 15.91
CA LEU A 154 20.37 -2.70 16.60
C LEU A 154 21.05 -1.55 17.34
N ALA A 155 22.23 -1.77 17.88
CA ALA A 155 23.04 -0.72 18.52
C ALA A 155 23.56 0.28 17.46
N GLU A 156 24.00 -0.19 16.29
CA GLU A 156 24.37 0.68 15.17
C GLU A 156 23.18 1.50 14.62
N LYS A 157 21.98 0.92 14.58
CA LYS A 157 20.77 1.68 14.17
C LYS A 157 20.32 2.73 15.18
N ASN A 158 20.62 2.54 16.46
CA ASN A 158 20.23 3.50 17.51
C ASN A 158 21.32 4.55 17.82
N SER A 159 22.52 4.41 17.27
CA SER A 159 23.64 5.35 17.43
C SER A 159 23.72 6.40 16.32
N ILE A 160 22.71 6.53 15.46
CA ILE A 160 22.64 7.61 14.48
C ILE A 160 22.47 8.93 15.25
N LEU A 161 23.55 9.68 15.33
CA LEU A 161 23.54 11.04 15.88
C LEU A 161 22.59 11.90 15.04
N PRO A 162 21.97 12.94 15.63
CA PRO A 162 21.07 13.86 14.89
C PRO A 162 21.69 14.48 13.62
N GLU A 163 23.02 14.50 13.55
CA GLU A 163 23.79 14.99 12.40
C GLU A 163 23.81 14.00 11.22
N ASP A 164 23.53 12.71 11.45
CA ASP A 164 23.45 11.66 10.43
C ASP A 164 22.02 11.48 9.88
N GLY A 165 21.09 12.33 10.24
CA GLY A 165 19.75 12.33 9.69
C GLY A 165 19.81 12.53 8.18
N HIS A 166 19.42 11.52 7.40
CA HIS A 166 19.29 11.64 5.95
C HIS A 166 18.37 12.81 5.63
N SER A 167 18.96 13.88 5.08
CA SER A 167 18.20 15.04 4.62
C SER A 167 17.18 14.57 3.58
N LEU A 168 15.93 15.01 3.72
CA LEU A 168 14.91 14.77 2.71
C LEU A 168 15.42 15.30 1.37
N ARG A 169 15.50 14.41 0.38
CA ARG A 169 15.91 14.82 -0.97
C ARG A 169 14.92 15.86 -1.49
N GLU A 170 15.46 16.98 -1.97
CA GLU A 170 14.67 18.01 -2.62
C GLU A 170 13.94 17.46 -3.85
N ARG A 171 12.84 18.08 -4.22
CA ARG A 171 12.10 17.73 -5.43
C ARG A 171 12.91 18.10 -6.67
N CYS A 172 12.79 17.29 -7.71
CA CYS A 172 13.28 17.66 -9.03
C CYS A 172 12.57 18.92 -9.53
N LYS A 173 13.24 19.68 -10.38
CA LYS A 173 12.74 20.98 -10.86
C LYS A 173 11.79 20.82 -12.06
N TYR A 174 12.00 19.77 -12.86
CA TYR A 174 11.33 19.62 -14.13
C TYR A 174 10.44 18.39 -14.16
N PHE A 175 9.29 18.50 -14.81
CA PHE A 175 8.39 17.38 -15.05
C PHE A 175 9.04 16.34 -15.97
N GLY A 176 9.11 15.07 -15.54
CA GLY A 176 9.78 13.99 -16.26
C GLY A 176 11.28 13.86 -16.02
N GLU A 177 11.88 14.70 -15.16
CA GLU A 177 13.31 14.62 -14.81
C GLU A 177 13.62 13.32 -14.05
N LEU A 178 12.79 12.94 -13.11
CA LEU A 178 12.92 11.70 -12.36
C LEU A 178 11.56 11.12 -12.04
N ILE A 179 11.35 9.89 -12.46
CA ILE A 179 10.17 9.12 -12.14
C ILE A 179 10.53 8.00 -11.18
N GLN A 180 9.90 7.96 -10.02
CA GLN A 180 10.04 6.87 -9.06
C GLN A 180 9.07 5.75 -9.44
N MET A 181 9.56 4.51 -9.53
CA MET A 181 8.76 3.32 -9.81
C MET A 181 8.87 2.33 -8.66
N ASP A 182 7.76 1.72 -8.32
CA ASP A 182 7.69 0.69 -7.28
C ASP A 182 6.50 -0.24 -7.48
N ALA A 183 6.57 -1.43 -6.87
CA ALA A 183 5.45 -2.36 -6.82
C ALA A 183 5.01 -2.56 -5.38
N SER A 184 3.71 -2.56 -5.14
CA SER A 184 3.10 -2.68 -3.83
C SER A 184 2.18 -3.89 -3.75
N SER A 185 2.57 -4.88 -2.94
CA SER A 185 1.76 -6.05 -2.63
C SER A 185 0.76 -5.72 -1.52
N TYR A 186 -0.52 -5.89 -1.79
CA TYR A 186 -1.58 -5.62 -0.83
C TYR A 186 -2.86 -6.41 -1.16
N ASP A 187 -3.76 -6.54 -0.21
CA ASP A 187 -5.12 -7.04 -0.45
C ASP A 187 -6.00 -5.90 -0.98
N TRP A 188 -6.06 -5.77 -2.31
CA TRP A 188 -6.76 -4.68 -2.98
C TRP A 188 -8.25 -4.96 -3.19
N PHE A 189 -8.63 -6.25 -3.29
CA PHE A 189 -9.97 -6.69 -3.68
C PHE A 189 -10.74 -7.40 -2.56
N GLY A 190 -10.13 -7.56 -1.36
CA GLY A 190 -10.78 -8.17 -0.20
C GLY A 190 -10.67 -9.71 -0.15
N GLY A 191 -9.46 -10.25 -0.27
CA GLY A 191 -9.19 -11.69 -0.09
C GLY A 191 -8.01 -12.21 -0.88
N ILE A 192 -7.59 -11.51 -1.93
CA ILE A 192 -6.48 -11.91 -2.79
C ILE A 192 -5.41 -10.81 -2.78
N VAL A 193 -4.20 -11.18 -2.37
CA VAL A 193 -3.05 -10.28 -2.46
C VAL A 193 -2.60 -10.20 -3.92
N THR A 194 -2.58 -9.00 -4.46
CA THR A 194 -2.10 -8.70 -5.81
C THR A 194 -1.09 -7.57 -5.77
N ASN A 195 -0.35 -7.36 -6.83
CA ASN A 195 0.69 -6.34 -6.92
C ASN A 195 0.23 -5.17 -7.77
N LEU A 196 0.40 -3.97 -7.23
CA LEU A 196 0.18 -2.73 -7.93
C LEU A 196 1.54 -2.16 -8.36
N HIS A 197 1.80 -2.08 -9.65
CA HIS A 197 2.93 -1.37 -10.22
C HIS A 197 2.54 0.08 -10.42
N VAL A 198 3.32 1.00 -9.88
CA VAL A 198 3.01 2.43 -9.94
C VAL A 198 4.26 3.25 -10.21
N SER A 199 4.09 4.32 -10.94
CA SER A 199 5.12 5.33 -11.17
C SER A 199 4.61 6.73 -10.81
N VAL A 200 5.48 7.51 -10.20
CA VAL A 200 5.19 8.88 -9.76
C VAL A 200 6.31 9.83 -10.17
N ASP A 201 5.95 10.94 -10.75
CA ASP A 201 6.90 12.01 -11.06
C ASP A 201 7.37 12.72 -9.78
N ASP A 202 8.68 12.86 -9.65
CA ASP A 202 9.29 13.43 -8.44
C ASP A 202 9.00 14.94 -8.29
N CYS A 203 8.92 15.66 -9.40
CA CYS A 203 8.66 17.10 -9.41
C CYS A 203 7.23 17.41 -8.95
N THR A 204 6.25 16.84 -9.62
CA THR A 204 4.83 17.18 -9.45
C THR A 204 4.10 16.29 -8.46
N GLY A 205 4.59 15.06 -8.23
CA GLY A 205 3.86 14.02 -7.49
C GLY A 205 2.74 13.38 -8.30
N ARG A 206 2.68 13.63 -9.62
CA ARG A 206 1.70 13.07 -10.53
C ARG A 206 1.94 11.58 -10.76
N ILE A 207 0.92 10.77 -10.70
CA ILE A 207 0.96 9.37 -11.10
C ILE A 207 1.08 9.36 -12.62
N THR A 208 2.18 8.81 -13.12
CA THR A 208 2.48 8.77 -14.57
C THR A 208 2.11 7.43 -15.20
N GLY A 209 1.99 6.38 -14.40
CA GLY A 209 1.52 5.07 -14.82
C GLY A 209 1.12 4.21 -13.63
N ILE A 210 0.12 3.35 -13.84
CA ILE A 210 -0.44 2.47 -12.81
C ILE A 210 -0.97 1.18 -13.44
N TRP A 211 -0.64 0.01 -12.86
CA TRP A 211 -1.05 -1.27 -13.39
C TRP A 211 -1.09 -2.36 -12.31
N PHE A 212 -2.17 -3.12 -12.27
CA PHE A 212 -2.30 -4.30 -11.42
C PHE A 212 -1.85 -5.57 -12.13
N ASP A 213 -1.15 -6.45 -11.40
CA ASP A 213 -0.82 -7.79 -11.82
C ASP A 213 -0.92 -8.77 -10.64
N LYS A 214 -0.97 -10.07 -10.89
CA LYS A 214 -1.00 -11.10 -9.83
C LYS A 214 0.25 -11.08 -8.97
N GLU A 215 1.39 -10.90 -9.60
CA GLU A 215 2.70 -10.84 -8.97
C GLU A 215 3.47 -9.61 -9.47
N GLU A 216 4.63 -9.34 -8.89
CA GLU A 216 5.54 -8.33 -9.42
C GLU A 216 6.23 -8.88 -10.67
N THR A 217 5.86 -8.38 -11.84
CA THR A 217 6.29 -8.88 -13.13
C THR A 217 6.93 -7.81 -14.01
N LEU A 218 7.78 -8.25 -14.94
CA LEU A 218 8.27 -7.38 -16.01
C LEU A 218 7.11 -6.81 -16.85
N PHE A 219 6.07 -7.61 -17.08
CA PHE A 219 4.89 -7.20 -17.83
C PHE A 219 4.16 -6.03 -17.15
N GLY A 220 4.05 -6.07 -15.82
CA GLY A 220 3.49 -4.96 -15.04
C GLY A 220 4.28 -3.67 -15.21
N TYR A 221 5.61 -3.74 -15.13
CA TYR A 221 6.47 -2.57 -15.37
C TYR A 221 6.42 -2.07 -16.80
N TYR A 222 6.31 -2.94 -17.78
CA TYR A 222 6.14 -2.55 -19.19
C TYR A 222 4.80 -1.87 -19.44
N ASN A 223 3.70 -2.28 -18.79
CA ASN A 223 2.44 -1.55 -18.85
C ASN A 223 2.56 -0.13 -18.30
N VAL A 224 3.25 0.03 -17.19
CA VAL A 224 3.53 1.36 -16.61
C VAL A 224 4.38 2.19 -17.59
N LEU A 225 5.44 1.61 -18.14
CA LEU A 225 6.29 2.28 -19.14
C LEU A 225 5.49 2.67 -20.40
N LYS A 226 4.64 1.78 -20.91
CA LYS A 226 3.74 2.05 -22.05
C LYS A 226 2.86 3.26 -21.79
N GLN A 227 2.23 3.34 -20.62
CA GLN A 227 1.40 4.49 -20.23
C GLN A 227 2.21 5.80 -20.21
N ILE A 228 3.42 5.77 -19.66
CA ILE A 228 4.32 6.94 -19.62
C ILE A 228 4.65 7.40 -21.03
N LEU A 229 5.13 6.47 -21.89
CA LEU A 229 5.58 6.77 -23.23
C LEU A 229 4.47 7.34 -24.12
N LEU A 230 3.28 6.74 -24.06
CA LEU A 230 2.15 7.17 -24.91
C LEU A 230 1.53 8.49 -24.43
N LYS A 231 1.48 8.73 -23.10
CA LYS A 231 0.81 9.91 -22.54
C LYS A 231 1.73 11.13 -22.43
N TYR A 232 2.96 10.91 -22.01
CA TYR A 232 3.91 11.99 -21.69
C TYR A 232 5.14 12.00 -22.60
N GLY A 233 5.64 10.85 -23.02
CA GLY A 233 6.88 10.68 -23.75
C GLY A 233 7.96 9.99 -22.92
N ILE A 234 9.23 10.17 -23.35
CA ILE A 234 10.40 9.55 -22.74
C ILE A 234 10.89 10.42 -21.59
N PRO A 235 10.90 9.92 -20.32
CA PRO A 235 11.47 10.63 -19.17
C PRO A 235 13.01 10.57 -19.20
N ALA A 236 13.66 11.47 -18.46
CA ALA A 236 15.11 11.46 -18.37
C ALA A 236 15.63 10.31 -17.50
N LYS A 237 14.99 10.04 -16.35
CA LYS A 237 15.49 9.05 -15.40
C LYS A 237 14.36 8.27 -14.69
N PHE A 238 14.65 7.01 -14.35
CA PHE A 238 13.88 6.22 -13.40
C PHE A 238 14.66 6.02 -12.10
N LEU A 239 13.96 6.05 -10.95
CA LEU A 239 14.46 5.63 -9.67
C LEU A 239 13.68 4.39 -9.21
N THR A 240 14.37 3.27 -9.05
CA THR A 240 13.78 1.97 -8.77
C THR A 240 14.47 1.29 -7.58
N ASP A 241 13.93 0.16 -7.11
CA ASP A 241 14.61 -0.70 -6.13
C ASP A 241 15.69 -1.57 -6.80
N LYS A 242 16.65 -2.02 -6.00
CA LYS A 242 17.62 -3.04 -6.43
C LYS A 242 16.95 -4.42 -6.51
N ARG A 243 16.12 -4.61 -7.53
CA ARG A 243 15.45 -5.89 -7.80
C ARG A 243 15.94 -6.49 -9.11
N THR A 244 15.80 -7.79 -9.26
CA THR A 244 16.24 -8.54 -10.45
C THR A 244 15.59 -8.09 -11.76
N VAL A 245 14.46 -7.41 -11.69
CA VAL A 245 13.80 -6.81 -12.88
C VAL A 245 14.61 -5.65 -13.44
N PHE A 246 15.29 -4.89 -12.58
CA PHE A 246 16.04 -3.69 -12.95
C PHE A 246 17.56 -3.92 -12.99
N GLU A 247 18.07 -4.73 -12.07
CA GLU A 247 19.50 -5.01 -11.95
C GLU A 247 19.73 -6.50 -11.63
N TYR A 248 20.59 -7.17 -12.38
CA TYR A 248 20.99 -8.55 -12.13
C TYR A 248 22.47 -8.60 -11.76
N THR A 249 22.76 -9.07 -10.55
CA THR A 249 24.14 -9.32 -10.09
C THR A 249 24.36 -10.82 -9.98
N ARG A 250 25.27 -11.39 -10.76
CA ARG A 250 25.68 -12.80 -10.61
C ARG A 250 26.38 -13.00 -9.26
N LYS A 251 25.92 -13.97 -8.48
CA LYS A 251 26.62 -14.38 -7.26
C LYS A 251 27.98 -14.99 -7.63
N GLY A 252 29.07 -14.30 -7.27
CA GLY A 252 30.44 -14.87 -7.33
C GLY A 252 31.47 -14.13 -8.17
N GLU A 253 31.13 -13.07 -8.88
CA GLU A 253 32.10 -12.25 -9.61
C GLU A 253 32.34 -10.92 -8.88
N GLN A 254 33.44 -10.84 -8.15
CA GLN A 254 34.05 -9.56 -7.77
C GLN A 254 34.79 -9.04 -9.00
N ASP A 255 34.49 -7.84 -9.45
CA ASP A 255 35.23 -7.06 -10.43
C ASP A 255 35.20 -7.49 -11.92
N VAL A 256 34.04 -7.71 -12.51
CA VAL A 256 33.91 -7.60 -13.97
C VAL A 256 32.66 -6.78 -14.30
N GLU A 257 32.80 -5.89 -15.26
CA GLU A 257 31.82 -4.94 -15.77
C GLU A 257 30.38 -5.44 -15.61
N LYS A 258 29.60 -4.72 -14.76
CA LYS A 258 28.21 -5.03 -14.41
C LYS A 258 27.28 -4.80 -15.59
N ASP A 259 27.47 -5.50 -16.67
CA ASP A 259 26.71 -5.33 -17.92
C ASP A 259 25.71 -6.45 -18.17
N THR A 260 25.14 -7.02 -17.11
CA THR A 260 23.98 -7.90 -17.27
C THR A 260 22.72 -7.05 -17.26
N PHE A 261 22.42 -6.45 -18.40
CA PHE A 261 21.16 -5.72 -18.60
C PHE A 261 19.98 -6.68 -18.42
N THR A 262 19.11 -6.33 -17.48
CA THR A 262 17.78 -6.93 -17.45
C THR A 262 16.99 -6.46 -18.69
N GLN A 263 15.92 -7.16 -19.04
CA GLN A 263 15.07 -6.80 -20.16
C GLN A 263 14.55 -5.36 -20.06
N PHE A 264 14.17 -4.93 -18.83
CA PHE A 264 13.69 -3.58 -18.59
C PHE A 264 14.81 -2.54 -18.76
N SER A 265 16.00 -2.82 -18.23
CA SER A 265 17.15 -1.93 -18.41
C SER A 265 17.56 -1.79 -19.86
N TYR A 266 17.43 -2.87 -20.64
CA TYR A 266 17.70 -2.84 -22.07
C TYR A 266 16.72 -1.92 -22.82
N ALA A 267 15.42 -2.04 -22.54
CA ALA A 267 14.39 -1.17 -23.12
C ALA A 267 14.65 0.31 -22.76
N CYS A 268 14.98 0.60 -21.50
CA CYS A 268 15.31 1.96 -21.06
C CYS A 268 16.58 2.51 -21.76
N LYS A 269 17.60 1.67 -21.91
CA LYS A 269 18.84 2.06 -22.61
C LYS A 269 18.59 2.44 -24.06
N GLN A 270 17.73 1.68 -24.76
CA GLN A 270 17.33 2.00 -26.14
C GLN A 270 16.64 3.38 -26.24
N LEU A 271 15.89 3.76 -25.20
CA LEU A 271 15.20 5.04 -25.10
C LEU A 271 16.09 6.17 -24.56
N GLY A 272 17.34 5.89 -24.17
CA GLY A 272 18.21 6.87 -23.50
C GLY A 272 17.81 7.20 -22.07
N ILE A 273 16.93 6.42 -21.45
CA ILE A 273 16.49 6.62 -20.06
C ILE A 273 17.55 6.07 -19.11
N GLN A 274 17.98 6.89 -18.16
CA GLN A 274 18.89 6.46 -17.09
C GLN A 274 18.10 5.76 -15.99
N ILE A 275 18.61 4.62 -15.49
CA ILE A 275 18.04 3.93 -14.33
C ILE A 275 18.98 4.14 -13.15
N GLU A 276 18.45 4.74 -12.09
CA GLU A 276 19.09 4.85 -10.79
C GLU A 276 18.45 3.81 -9.86
N THR A 277 19.27 2.94 -9.23
CA THR A 277 18.79 1.97 -8.26
C THR A 277 19.20 2.36 -6.86
N THR A 278 18.30 2.24 -5.90
CA THR A 278 18.59 2.54 -4.51
C THR A 278 18.09 1.45 -3.57
N SER A 279 18.88 1.16 -2.54
CA SER A 279 18.44 0.34 -1.41
C SER A 279 17.99 1.18 -0.22
N VAL A 280 18.10 2.51 -0.31
CA VAL A 280 17.77 3.46 0.76
C VAL A 280 16.29 3.83 0.67
N PRO A 281 15.45 3.45 1.65
CA PRO A 281 14.01 3.72 1.60
C PRO A 281 13.68 5.22 1.50
N GLU A 282 14.45 6.06 2.19
CA GLU A 282 14.27 7.51 2.25
C GLU A 282 14.36 8.17 0.86
N ALA A 283 15.16 7.61 -0.04
CA ALA A 283 15.29 8.09 -1.42
C ALA A 283 14.00 7.91 -2.23
N LYS A 284 13.15 6.93 -1.86
CA LYS A 284 11.88 6.61 -2.52
C LYS A 284 10.64 7.10 -1.75
N GLY A 285 10.80 7.98 -0.80
CA GLY A 285 9.73 8.41 0.10
C GLY A 285 8.46 8.93 -0.58
N ARG A 286 8.50 9.30 -1.88
CA ARG A 286 7.30 9.74 -2.61
C ARG A 286 6.45 8.58 -3.07
N VAL A 287 7.05 7.60 -3.74
CA VAL A 287 6.31 6.41 -4.20
C VAL A 287 5.80 5.60 -3.02
N GLU A 288 6.55 5.54 -1.91
CA GLU A 288 6.08 4.87 -0.69
C GLU A 288 4.85 5.56 -0.07
N ARG A 289 4.86 6.90 0.02
CA ARG A 289 3.69 7.67 0.50
C ARG A 289 2.50 7.52 -0.45
N LEU A 290 2.76 7.51 -1.76
CA LEU A 290 1.74 7.24 -2.75
C LEU A 290 1.13 5.86 -2.54
N ASN A 291 1.94 4.81 -2.40
CA ASN A 291 1.48 3.46 -2.12
C ASN A 291 0.60 3.39 -0.86
N GLN A 292 0.99 4.07 0.23
CA GLN A 292 0.16 4.17 1.44
C GLN A 292 -1.18 4.86 1.17
N THR A 293 -1.19 5.90 0.33
CA THR A 293 -2.41 6.61 -0.05
C THR A 293 -3.31 5.72 -0.89
N LEU A 294 -2.76 5.03 -1.90
CA LEU A 294 -3.49 4.11 -2.76
C LEU A 294 -4.07 2.94 -1.96
N GLN A 295 -3.28 2.30 -1.07
CA GLN A 295 -3.74 1.24 -0.18
C GLN A 295 -4.89 1.67 0.74
N SER A 296 -4.97 2.94 1.10
CA SER A 296 -6.06 3.44 1.94
C SER A 296 -7.31 3.83 1.15
N ARG A 297 -7.21 4.11 -0.15
CA ARG A 297 -8.28 4.65 -0.99
C ARG A 297 -8.83 3.66 -2.01
N LEU A 298 -7.97 3.00 -2.80
CA LEU A 298 -8.40 2.12 -3.88
C LEU A 298 -9.33 0.98 -3.43
N PRO A 299 -9.07 0.27 -2.31
CA PRO A 299 -9.99 -0.78 -1.87
C PRO A 299 -11.41 -0.30 -1.56
N ILE A 300 -11.56 0.98 -1.16
CA ILE A 300 -12.86 1.58 -0.92
C ILE A 300 -13.55 1.93 -2.24
N ILE A 301 -12.80 2.55 -3.15
CA ILE A 301 -13.29 2.90 -4.49
C ILE A 301 -13.72 1.62 -5.22
N PHE A 302 -12.90 0.58 -5.22
CA PHE A 302 -13.21 -0.69 -5.89
C PHE A 302 -14.46 -1.36 -5.33
N ARG A 303 -14.63 -1.39 -4.00
CA ARG A 303 -15.85 -1.93 -3.39
C ARG A 303 -17.10 -1.16 -3.79
N ARG A 304 -16.97 0.14 -3.94
CA ARG A 304 -18.06 1.00 -4.38
C ARG A 304 -18.43 0.76 -5.84
N GLU A 305 -17.44 0.71 -6.70
CA GLU A 305 -17.62 0.48 -8.16
C GLU A 305 -17.89 -0.99 -8.51
N GLY A 306 -17.88 -1.89 -7.50
CA GLY A 306 -18.09 -3.32 -7.72
C GLY A 306 -16.94 -4.01 -8.44
N ILE A 307 -15.74 -3.45 -8.39
CA ILE A 307 -14.53 -3.99 -9.03
C ILE A 307 -13.93 -5.05 -8.13
N THR A 308 -13.81 -6.28 -8.64
CA THR A 308 -13.35 -7.45 -7.87
C THR A 308 -12.17 -8.18 -8.51
N ASP A 309 -11.77 -7.79 -9.71
CA ASP A 309 -10.70 -8.43 -10.47
C ASP A 309 -9.68 -7.43 -11.03
N ILE A 310 -8.54 -7.95 -11.46
CA ILE A 310 -7.40 -7.18 -11.95
C ILE A 310 -7.72 -6.44 -13.26
N ASP A 311 -8.41 -7.11 -14.17
CA ASP A 311 -8.65 -6.57 -15.53
C ASP A 311 -9.60 -5.37 -15.45
N SER A 312 -10.71 -5.52 -14.73
CA SER A 312 -11.66 -4.42 -14.47
C SER A 312 -11.00 -3.24 -13.72
N ALA A 313 -10.08 -3.54 -12.78
CA ALA A 313 -9.35 -2.49 -12.07
C ALA A 313 -8.39 -1.72 -12.98
N ASN A 314 -7.69 -2.40 -13.88
CA ASN A 314 -6.80 -1.77 -14.85
C ASN A 314 -7.56 -0.89 -15.84
N GLU A 315 -8.70 -1.37 -16.34
CA GLU A 315 -9.57 -0.61 -17.24
C GLU A 315 -10.09 0.66 -16.56
N PHE A 316 -10.62 0.51 -15.34
CA PHE A 316 -11.13 1.63 -14.55
C PHE A 316 -10.06 2.69 -14.27
N LEU A 317 -8.88 2.26 -13.80
CA LEU A 317 -7.80 3.20 -13.48
C LEU A 317 -7.21 3.88 -14.71
N SER A 318 -7.18 3.22 -15.86
CA SER A 318 -6.68 3.81 -17.10
C SER A 318 -7.45 5.08 -17.49
N SER A 319 -8.74 5.14 -17.18
CA SER A 319 -9.62 6.25 -17.51
C SER A 319 -9.81 7.26 -16.36
N HIS A 320 -9.75 6.83 -15.09
CA HIS A 320 -10.15 7.68 -13.96
C HIS A 320 -8.98 8.13 -13.06
N ILE A 321 -7.73 7.70 -13.32
CA ILE A 321 -6.60 8.01 -12.43
C ILE A 321 -6.34 9.52 -12.29
N ASP A 322 -6.54 10.29 -13.35
CA ASP A 322 -6.32 11.73 -13.30
C ASP A 322 -7.33 12.40 -12.36
N GLU A 323 -8.60 12.13 -12.52
CA GLU A 323 -9.69 12.67 -11.69
C GLU A 323 -9.60 12.22 -10.23
N LEU A 324 -9.33 10.94 -10.01
CA LEU A 324 -9.29 10.34 -8.66
C LEU A 324 -8.09 10.81 -7.84
N PHE A 325 -6.93 11.00 -8.48
CA PHE A 325 -5.67 11.25 -7.77
C PHE A 325 -4.89 12.45 -8.29
N ASN A 326 -4.64 12.53 -9.60
CA ASN A 326 -3.73 13.54 -10.11
C ASN A 326 -4.26 14.96 -9.93
N ASP A 327 -5.53 15.19 -10.22
CA ASP A 327 -6.13 16.52 -10.09
C ASP A 327 -6.31 16.95 -8.63
N LYS A 328 -6.44 15.97 -7.71
CA LYS A 328 -6.62 16.23 -6.27
C LYS A 328 -5.29 16.39 -5.51
N PHE A 329 -4.23 15.67 -5.90
CA PHE A 329 -3.02 15.51 -5.08
C PHE A 329 -1.73 15.93 -5.76
N SER A 330 -1.67 16.07 -7.09
CA SER A 330 -0.47 16.50 -7.78
C SER A 330 -0.35 18.02 -7.84
N MET A 331 0.90 18.48 -8.00
CA MET A 331 1.13 19.89 -8.31
C MET A 331 0.81 20.17 -9.78
N PRO A 332 0.38 21.38 -10.12
CA PRO A 332 0.20 21.78 -11.52
C PRO A 332 1.47 21.54 -12.36
N VAL A 333 1.27 21.01 -13.55
CA VAL A 333 2.36 20.74 -14.50
C VAL A 333 2.66 22.01 -15.30
N ASP A 334 3.89 22.48 -15.22
CA ASP A 334 4.38 23.52 -16.12
C ASP A 334 4.97 22.83 -17.37
N HIS A 335 4.19 22.80 -18.44
CA HIS A 335 4.58 22.16 -19.70
C HIS A 335 5.80 22.81 -20.37
N THR A 336 6.10 24.07 -20.04
CA THR A 336 7.27 24.75 -20.58
C THR A 336 8.58 24.28 -19.94
N LYS A 337 8.47 23.61 -18.78
CA LYS A 337 9.59 23.05 -18.02
C LYS A 337 9.59 21.52 -17.98
N SER A 338 8.94 20.89 -18.94
CA SER A 338 8.98 19.44 -19.09
C SER A 338 10.22 18.99 -19.82
N VAL A 339 10.82 17.88 -19.38
CA VAL A 339 11.96 17.23 -20.05
C VAL A 339 11.56 15.98 -20.80
N PHE A 340 10.27 15.66 -20.88
CA PHE A 340 9.80 14.54 -21.68
C PHE A 340 10.09 14.75 -23.18
N GLU A 341 10.67 13.73 -23.82
CA GLU A 341 10.86 13.71 -25.26
C GLU A 341 9.71 12.93 -25.93
N LYS A 342 9.11 13.52 -26.96
CA LYS A 342 7.94 12.92 -27.66
C LYS A 342 8.31 12.14 -28.91
N GLN A 343 9.59 12.13 -29.28
CA GLN A 343 10.04 11.50 -30.52
C GLN A 343 11.17 10.51 -30.28
N ILE A 344 11.17 9.43 -31.05
CA ILE A 344 12.25 8.44 -31.13
C ILE A 344 12.79 8.47 -32.57
N GLY A 345 14.08 8.80 -32.74
CA GLY A 345 14.68 8.84 -34.06
C GLY A 345 13.96 9.77 -35.07
N GLY A 346 13.36 10.87 -34.57
CA GLY A 346 12.65 11.85 -35.38
C GLY A 346 11.21 11.46 -35.73
N LYS A 347 10.68 10.38 -35.21
CA LYS A 347 9.27 9.94 -35.37
C LYS A 347 8.54 10.05 -34.01
N ASP A 348 7.29 10.42 -34.05
CA ASP A 348 6.44 10.42 -32.86
C ASP A 348 6.29 9.00 -32.28
N ILE A 349 6.16 8.91 -30.96
CA ILE A 349 6.02 7.64 -30.26
C ILE A 349 4.61 7.13 -30.52
N ASP A 350 4.51 6.05 -31.27
CA ASP A 350 3.26 5.33 -31.52
C ASP A 350 3.20 4.00 -30.74
N GLU A 351 2.04 3.38 -30.76
CA GLU A 351 1.83 2.11 -30.06
C GLU A 351 2.68 0.97 -30.63
N ALA A 352 2.96 0.97 -31.94
CA ALA A 352 3.81 -0.03 -32.58
C ALA A 352 5.26 0.06 -32.10
N ALA A 353 5.79 1.30 -32.00
CA ALA A 353 7.13 1.53 -31.47
C ALA A 353 7.22 1.08 -30.00
N VAL A 354 6.23 1.42 -29.17
CA VAL A 354 6.19 1.01 -27.77
C VAL A 354 6.10 -0.50 -27.62
N ASN A 355 5.28 -1.18 -28.41
CA ASN A 355 5.17 -2.64 -28.40
C ASN A 355 6.50 -3.33 -28.75
N LEU A 356 7.29 -2.75 -29.65
CA LEU A 356 8.61 -3.26 -29.99
C LEU A 356 9.65 -2.99 -28.90
N ILE A 357 9.63 -1.81 -28.30
CA ILE A 357 10.56 -1.43 -27.21
C ILE A 357 10.31 -2.26 -25.96
N CYS A 358 9.05 -2.43 -25.57
CA CYS A 358 8.64 -3.26 -24.43
C CYS A 358 8.67 -4.76 -24.76
N SER A 359 9.56 -5.20 -25.65
CA SER A 359 9.71 -6.60 -26.04
C SER A 359 10.56 -7.39 -25.05
N THR A 360 10.38 -8.71 -25.08
CA THR A 360 11.19 -9.66 -24.35
C THR A 360 12.12 -10.38 -25.29
N LEU A 361 13.41 -10.36 -25.00
CA LEU A 361 14.46 -11.00 -25.80
C LEU A 361 14.85 -12.35 -25.20
N CYS A 362 14.93 -13.38 -26.02
CA CYS A 362 15.31 -14.71 -25.59
C CYS A 362 16.21 -15.39 -26.62
N SER A 363 17.42 -15.76 -26.23
CA SER A 363 18.34 -16.51 -27.13
C SER A 363 17.85 -17.95 -27.27
N ARG A 364 17.76 -18.42 -28.54
CA ARG A 364 17.40 -19.79 -28.91
C ARG A 364 18.36 -20.29 -29.97
N VAL A 365 18.28 -21.58 -30.25
CA VAL A 365 19.08 -22.25 -31.25
C VAL A 365 18.15 -22.89 -32.26
N LEU A 366 18.47 -22.78 -33.54
CA LEU A 366 17.76 -23.47 -34.63
C LEU A 366 18.05 -24.98 -34.57
N ILE A 367 16.99 -25.77 -34.67
CA ILE A 367 17.04 -27.22 -34.79
C ILE A 367 16.07 -27.65 -35.89
N GLY A 368 16.58 -28.27 -36.94
CA GLY A 368 15.76 -28.71 -38.09
C GLY A 368 14.99 -27.54 -38.73
N GLN A 369 15.66 -26.40 -38.93
CA GLN A 369 15.07 -25.16 -39.49
C GLN A 369 13.93 -24.54 -38.67
N CYS A 370 13.78 -24.95 -37.43
CA CYS A 370 12.73 -24.46 -36.51
C CYS A 370 13.30 -23.95 -35.20
N ILE A 371 12.55 -23.08 -34.54
CA ILE A 371 12.82 -22.56 -33.20
C ILE A 371 11.79 -23.13 -32.26
N ARG A 372 12.22 -23.68 -31.14
CA ARG A 372 11.34 -24.06 -30.02
C ARG A 372 11.21 -22.88 -29.04
N PHE A 373 9.99 -22.38 -28.91
CA PHE A 373 9.66 -21.33 -27.95
C PHE A 373 8.30 -21.65 -27.30
N ASP A 374 8.19 -21.49 -26.00
CA ASP A 374 6.99 -21.77 -25.20
C ASP A 374 6.32 -23.12 -25.54
N LYS A 375 7.13 -24.20 -25.60
CA LYS A 375 6.69 -25.57 -25.95
C LYS A 375 6.12 -25.75 -27.36
N LYS A 376 6.15 -24.73 -28.19
CA LYS A 376 5.71 -24.74 -29.60
C LYS A 376 6.90 -24.63 -30.54
N MET A 377 6.69 -25.02 -31.79
CA MET A 377 7.70 -24.95 -32.87
C MET A 377 7.31 -23.87 -33.84
N TYR A 378 8.30 -23.08 -34.26
CA TYR A 378 8.11 -21.95 -35.17
C TYR A 378 9.12 -22.02 -36.31
N LYS A 379 8.68 -21.65 -37.51
CA LYS A 379 9.53 -21.42 -38.69
C LYS A 379 9.80 -19.92 -38.85
N LEU A 380 10.92 -19.60 -39.45
CA LEU A 380 11.36 -18.22 -39.74
C LEU A 380 10.81 -17.81 -41.11
N ILE A 381 10.07 -16.71 -41.17
CA ILE A 381 9.46 -16.18 -42.40
C ILE A 381 9.90 -14.73 -42.58
N ASP A 382 10.24 -14.39 -43.84
CA ASP A 382 10.54 -13.02 -44.21
C ASP A 382 9.25 -12.19 -44.44
N GLU A 383 9.41 -10.91 -44.79
CA GLU A 383 8.33 -9.99 -45.09
C GLU A 383 7.47 -10.43 -46.30
N ASN A 384 8.03 -11.27 -47.16
CA ASN A 384 7.34 -11.77 -48.38
C ASN A 384 6.63 -13.12 -48.12
N GLY A 385 6.65 -13.63 -46.88
CA GLY A 385 6.06 -14.92 -46.52
C GLY A 385 6.92 -16.13 -46.90
N ILE A 386 8.19 -15.93 -47.26
CA ILE A 386 9.10 -17.00 -47.71
C ILE A 386 9.88 -17.49 -46.48
N GLN A 387 9.91 -18.83 -46.25
CA GLN A 387 10.68 -19.43 -45.20
C GLN A 387 12.17 -19.21 -45.43
N GLN A 388 12.84 -18.67 -44.41
CA GLN A 388 14.29 -18.47 -44.41
C GLN A 388 14.97 -19.64 -43.69
N ASN A 389 15.99 -20.23 -44.37
CA ASN A 389 16.72 -21.37 -43.85
C ASN A 389 18.13 -20.96 -43.44
N TYR A 390 18.57 -21.44 -42.29
CA TYR A 390 19.91 -21.20 -41.75
C TYR A 390 20.55 -22.53 -41.32
N ALA A 391 21.84 -22.53 -41.07
CA ALA A 391 22.54 -23.70 -40.58
C ALA A 391 21.99 -24.14 -39.21
N ASP A 392 21.91 -25.45 -38.97
CA ASP A 392 21.52 -25.99 -37.68
C ASP A 392 22.46 -25.47 -36.59
N HIS A 393 21.94 -25.30 -35.39
CA HIS A 393 22.61 -24.69 -34.24
C HIS A 393 22.96 -23.20 -34.39
N THR A 394 22.47 -22.51 -35.43
CA THR A 394 22.57 -21.05 -35.48
C THR A 394 21.84 -20.44 -34.31
N ARG A 395 22.51 -19.51 -33.63
CA ARG A 395 21.89 -18.73 -32.52
C ARG A 395 20.95 -17.68 -33.09
N VAL A 396 19.79 -17.62 -32.53
CA VAL A 396 18.73 -16.68 -32.93
C VAL A 396 18.19 -16.00 -31.70
N THR A 397 18.01 -14.71 -31.78
CA THR A 397 17.33 -13.96 -30.73
C THR A 397 15.83 -13.92 -31.05
N VAL A 398 15.02 -14.59 -30.26
CA VAL A 398 13.56 -14.50 -30.33
C VAL A 398 13.14 -13.23 -29.62
N ILE A 399 12.31 -12.43 -30.28
CA ILE A 399 11.77 -11.16 -29.79
C ILE A 399 10.27 -11.36 -29.65
N GLN A 400 9.77 -11.36 -28.44
CA GLN A 400 8.34 -11.33 -28.17
C GLN A 400 7.95 -9.90 -27.87
N THR A 401 7.18 -9.29 -28.76
CA THR A 401 6.68 -7.94 -28.58
C THR A 401 5.62 -7.87 -27.47
N PHE A 402 5.31 -6.69 -27.02
CA PHE A 402 4.36 -6.49 -25.91
C PHE A 402 2.94 -6.98 -26.26
N ASP A 403 2.54 -6.88 -27.52
CA ASP A 403 1.28 -7.43 -28.06
C ASP A 403 1.35 -8.93 -28.38
N ARG A 404 2.40 -9.60 -27.87
CA ARG A 404 2.66 -11.05 -28.01
C ARG A 404 2.95 -11.54 -29.44
N GLN A 405 3.26 -10.67 -30.36
CA GLN A 405 3.78 -11.10 -31.68
C GLN A 405 5.21 -11.62 -31.48
N LEU A 406 5.58 -12.60 -32.29
CA LEU A 406 6.86 -13.26 -32.23
C LEU A 406 7.69 -12.94 -33.48
N TYR A 407 8.86 -12.42 -33.25
CA TYR A 407 9.87 -12.18 -34.26
C TYR A 407 11.17 -12.88 -33.86
N ALA A 408 12.08 -13.00 -34.83
CA ALA A 408 13.41 -13.53 -34.60
C ALA A 408 14.44 -12.68 -35.33
N SER A 409 15.57 -12.43 -34.66
CA SER A 409 16.74 -11.83 -35.30
C SER A 409 17.86 -12.85 -35.41
N VAL A 410 18.45 -12.97 -36.58
CA VAL A 410 19.63 -13.82 -36.82
C VAL A 410 20.82 -12.90 -37.01
N ASN A 411 21.83 -13.01 -36.14
CA ASN A 411 23.07 -12.19 -36.13
C ASN A 411 22.79 -10.67 -36.16
N ASP A 412 21.70 -10.24 -35.55
CA ASP A 412 21.24 -8.83 -35.45
C ASP A 412 21.08 -8.11 -36.82
N ALA A 413 20.99 -8.90 -37.92
CA ALA A 413 20.97 -8.36 -39.26
C ALA A 413 19.58 -8.15 -39.84
N ARG A 414 18.62 -9.02 -39.53
CA ARG A 414 17.24 -8.96 -40.06
C ARG A 414 16.24 -9.42 -39.05
N MET A 415 15.10 -8.74 -39.02
CA MET A 415 13.93 -9.19 -38.27
C MET A 415 13.06 -10.10 -39.14
N LEU A 416 12.82 -11.32 -38.67
CA LEU A 416 12.00 -12.31 -39.35
C LEU A 416 10.77 -12.62 -38.50
N LYS A 417 9.63 -12.86 -39.10
CA LYS A 417 8.42 -13.25 -38.36
C LYS A 417 8.50 -14.74 -38.01
N LEU A 418 8.03 -15.09 -36.83
CA LEU A 418 7.87 -16.48 -36.41
C LEU A 418 6.44 -16.95 -36.68
N GLU A 419 6.29 -18.00 -37.47
CA GLU A 419 5.02 -18.65 -37.73
C GLU A 419 4.96 -20.01 -37.04
N GLU A 420 3.90 -20.25 -36.28
CA GLU A 420 3.68 -21.50 -35.55
C GLU A 420 3.47 -22.68 -36.50
N LEU A 421 4.08 -23.82 -36.20
CA LEU A 421 3.89 -25.08 -36.87
C LEU A 421 2.94 -25.98 -36.11
N PRO A 422 1.61 -25.89 -36.30
CA PRO A 422 0.64 -26.66 -35.52
C PRO A 422 0.75 -28.17 -35.76
N VAL A 423 1.20 -28.55 -36.96
CA VAL A 423 1.26 -29.94 -37.43
C VAL A 423 2.43 -30.75 -36.81
N HIS A 424 3.38 -30.08 -36.16
CA HIS A 424 4.52 -30.80 -35.55
C HIS A 424 4.08 -31.74 -34.40
N ALA A 425 3.10 -31.33 -33.60
CA ALA A 425 2.57 -32.15 -32.53
C ALA A 425 1.78 -33.37 -33.04
N GLU A 426 1.12 -33.25 -34.19
CA GLU A 426 0.39 -34.36 -34.82
C GLU A 426 1.33 -35.34 -35.51
N LYS A 427 2.31 -34.80 -36.25
CA LYS A 427 3.30 -35.63 -36.95
C LYS A 427 4.21 -36.36 -35.98
N SER A 428 4.62 -35.76 -34.86
CA SER A 428 5.41 -36.49 -33.85
C SER A 428 4.62 -37.63 -33.25
N ARG A 429 3.31 -37.50 -33.04
CA ARG A 429 2.47 -38.59 -32.57
C ARG A 429 2.36 -39.76 -33.57
N ILE A 430 2.43 -39.48 -34.85
CA ILE A 430 2.43 -40.53 -35.92
C ILE A 430 3.77 -41.28 -35.93
N PHE A 431 4.89 -40.60 -35.69
CA PHE A 431 6.21 -41.21 -35.57
C PHE A 431 6.43 -41.90 -34.20
N ASP A 432 5.70 -41.51 -33.17
CA ASP A 432 5.71 -42.09 -31.83
C ASP A 432 4.63 -43.18 -31.69
N ALA A 433 4.23 -43.88 -32.79
CA ALA A 433 3.28 -44.98 -32.73
C ALA A 433 3.71 -46.12 -31.76
N ASP A 434 4.98 -46.19 -31.41
CA ASP A 434 5.56 -47.02 -30.38
C ASP A 434 5.77 -46.28 -29.03
N TYR A 435 5.15 -45.09 -28.83
CA TYR A 435 5.26 -44.36 -27.59
C TYR A 435 4.63 -45.14 -26.42
N LYS A 436 5.48 -45.85 -25.71
CA LYS A 436 5.13 -46.35 -24.38
C LYS A 436 5.06 -45.15 -23.45
N PRO A 437 3.87 -44.85 -22.88
CA PRO A 437 3.77 -43.74 -21.94
C PRO A 437 4.85 -43.89 -20.87
N PRO A 438 5.56 -42.85 -20.49
CA PRO A 438 6.60 -42.93 -19.48
C PRO A 438 5.99 -43.63 -18.28
N ARG A 439 6.60 -44.73 -17.87
CA ARG A 439 6.15 -45.46 -16.66
C ARG A 439 6.03 -44.41 -15.59
N PRO A 440 4.87 -44.31 -14.86
CA PRO A 440 4.71 -43.33 -13.81
C PRO A 440 5.93 -43.50 -12.92
N ARG A 441 6.71 -42.44 -12.75
CA ARG A 441 7.85 -42.43 -11.83
C ARG A 441 7.29 -42.88 -10.49
N LYS A 442 7.67 -44.09 -10.07
CA LYS A 442 7.36 -44.52 -8.70
C LYS A 442 7.91 -43.45 -7.79
N VAL A 443 7.05 -42.66 -7.22
CA VAL A 443 7.43 -41.67 -6.23
C VAL A 443 8.06 -42.49 -5.12
N TYR A 444 9.37 -42.40 -4.96
CA TYR A 444 10.08 -43.01 -3.84
C TYR A 444 9.51 -42.37 -2.58
N ILE A 445 8.70 -43.13 -1.87
CA ILE A 445 8.23 -42.74 -0.53
C ILE A 445 9.25 -43.37 0.46
N PRO A 446 10.11 -42.55 1.06
CA PRO A 446 11.11 -43.06 2.00
C PRO A 446 10.41 -43.79 3.15
N PRO A 447 10.94 -44.96 3.63
CA PRO A 447 10.38 -45.62 4.79
C PRO A 447 10.40 -44.72 6.03
N MET A 448 9.58 -45.03 7.02
CA MET A 448 9.41 -44.19 8.22
C MET A 448 10.71 -43.94 8.99
N ASN A 449 11.63 -44.87 8.95
CA ASN A 449 12.97 -44.76 9.58
C ASN A 449 14.01 -44.02 8.73
N HIS A 450 13.62 -43.48 7.56
CA HIS A 450 14.55 -42.71 6.73
C HIS A 450 14.83 -41.35 7.38
N PRO A 451 16.11 -40.89 7.45
CA PRO A 451 16.52 -39.67 8.16
C PRO A 451 15.71 -38.44 7.77
N TRP A 452 15.35 -38.27 6.51
CA TRP A 452 14.54 -37.17 6.02
C TRP A 452 13.11 -37.14 6.58
N ARG A 453 12.49 -38.33 6.71
CA ARG A 453 11.14 -38.45 7.25
C ARG A 453 11.10 -38.30 8.76
N TYR A 454 12.13 -38.84 9.42
CA TYR A 454 12.26 -38.77 10.86
C TYR A 454 12.51 -37.33 11.35
N ALA A 455 13.41 -36.61 10.70
CA ALA A 455 13.72 -35.21 11.03
C ALA A 455 12.52 -34.29 10.81
N GLU A 456 11.81 -34.47 9.72
CA GLU A 456 10.57 -33.68 9.43
C GLU A 456 9.45 -34.03 10.40
N PHE A 457 9.25 -35.30 10.71
CA PHE A 457 8.26 -35.75 11.69
C PHE A 457 8.58 -35.23 13.09
N GLU A 458 9.84 -35.30 13.51
CA GLU A 458 10.25 -34.77 14.82
C GLU A 458 10.06 -33.24 14.92
N LYS A 459 10.41 -32.53 13.87
CA LYS A 459 10.19 -31.09 13.76
C LYS A 459 8.71 -30.72 13.82
N HIS A 460 7.88 -31.48 13.09
CA HIS A 460 6.42 -31.28 13.09
C HIS A 460 5.79 -31.65 14.43
N ALA A 461 6.26 -32.72 15.06
CA ALA A 461 5.80 -33.14 16.39
C ALA A 461 6.20 -32.15 17.49
N LYS A 462 7.40 -31.57 17.42
CA LYS A 462 7.84 -30.50 18.34
C LYS A 462 6.98 -29.24 18.17
N LEU A 463 6.70 -28.83 16.94
CA LEU A 463 5.82 -27.69 16.63
C LEU A 463 4.38 -27.92 17.13
N GLN A 464 3.86 -29.11 16.97
CA GLN A 464 2.50 -29.47 17.46
C GLN A 464 2.44 -29.47 18.99
N ARG A 465 3.44 -30.05 19.68
CA ARG A 465 3.53 -30.02 21.14
C ARG A 465 3.58 -28.59 21.66
N HIS A 466 4.43 -27.76 21.08
CA HIS A 466 4.55 -26.37 21.48
C HIS A 466 3.25 -25.57 21.24
N ARG A 467 2.50 -25.88 20.18
CA ARG A 467 1.21 -25.28 19.90
C ARG A 467 0.15 -25.68 20.93
N ILE A 468 0.13 -26.94 21.33
CA ILE A 468 -0.77 -27.47 22.39
C ILE A 468 -0.42 -26.84 23.75
N GLU A 469 0.86 -26.72 24.09
CA GLU A 469 1.32 -26.07 25.31
C GLU A 469 0.89 -24.61 25.36
N LEU A 470 1.02 -23.85 24.28
CA LEU A 470 0.57 -22.47 24.18
C LEU A 470 -0.95 -22.33 24.33
N GLU A 471 -1.73 -23.28 23.78
CA GLU A 471 -3.19 -23.28 23.95
C GLU A 471 -3.60 -23.62 25.40
N LEU A 472 -2.89 -24.53 26.06
CA LEU A 472 -3.11 -24.85 27.48
C LEU A 472 -2.78 -23.64 28.37
N GLN A 473 -1.64 -23.00 28.17
CA GLN A 473 -1.26 -21.78 28.90
C GLN A 473 -2.29 -20.65 28.73
N LYS A 474 -2.83 -20.48 27.51
CA LYS A 474 -3.91 -19.50 27.28
C LYS A 474 -5.19 -19.86 28.03
N LYS A 475 -5.53 -21.15 28.13
CA LYS A 475 -6.67 -21.61 28.93
C LYS A 475 -6.46 -21.40 30.43
N ASP A 476 -5.28 -21.66 30.92
CA ASP A 476 -4.97 -21.48 32.35
C ASP A 476 -5.00 -19.99 32.72
N MET A 477 -4.40 -19.11 31.92
CA MET A 477 -4.51 -17.65 32.09
C MET A 477 -5.94 -17.13 32.04
N PHE A 478 -6.79 -17.74 31.16
CA PHE A 478 -8.20 -17.35 31.08
C PHE A 478 -8.99 -17.80 32.32
N LEU A 479 -8.67 -18.97 32.88
CA LEU A 479 -9.25 -19.47 34.12
C LEU A 479 -8.81 -18.68 35.34
N GLU A 480 -7.54 -18.27 35.42
CA GLU A 480 -7.05 -17.37 36.46
C GLU A 480 -7.75 -16.00 36.41
N HIS A 481 -7.90 -15.43 35.23
CA HIS A 481 -8.62 -14.16 35.06
C HIS A 481 -10.12 -14.25 35.40
N LEU A 482 -10.74 -15.41 35.20
CA LEU A 482 -12.12 -15.68 35.61
C LEU A 482 -12.20 -15.82 37.15
N GLN A 483 -11.23 -16.46 37.81
CA GLN A 483 -11.16 -16.59 39.28
C GLN A 483 -10.92 -15.24 39.94
N ASP A 484 -10.05 -14.38 39.39
CA ASP A 484 -9.79 -13.03 39.89
C ASP A 484 -11.03 -12.14 39.77
N ASN A 485 -11.77 -12.24 38.67
CA ASN A 485 -13.02 -11.49 38.49
C ASN A 485 -14.16 -11.98 39.42
N VAL A 486 -14.20 -13.27 39.72
CA VAL A 486 -15.15 -13.84 40.68
C VAL A 486 -14.79 -13.41 42.09
N THR A 487 -13.51 -13.44 42.51
CA THR A 487 -13.04 -12.97 43.80
C THR A 487 -13.22 -11.46 43.98
N ALA A 488 -12.97 -10.65 42.94
CA ALA A 488 -13.26 -9.23 42.95
C ALA A 488 -14.75 -8.92 43.07
N GLY A 489 -15.61 -9.70 42.43
CA GLY A 489 -17.07 -9.62 42.54
C GLY A 489 -17.59 -9.94 43.95
N TYR A 490 -17.01 -10.90 44.65
CA TYR A 490 -17.35 -11.22 46.03
C TYR A 490 -16.89 -10.14 47.03
N MET A 491 -15.75 -9.48 46.79
CA MET A 491 -15.31 -8.36 47.62
C MET A 491 -16.20 -7.11 47.52
N VAL A 492 -16.78 -6.87 46.34
CA VAL A 492 -17.70 -5.72 46.14
C VAL A 492 -19.07 -5.98 46.75
N MET A 493 -19.51 -7.25 46.88
CA MET A 493 -20.78 -7.59 47.52
C MET A 493 -20.67 -7.68 49.05
N GLY A 494 -19.49 -7.95 49.58
CA GLY A 494 -19.25 -8.03 51.07
C GLY A 494 -19.28 -6.69 51.77
N HIS A 495 -19.20 -5.55 51.12
CA HIS A 495 -19.24 -4.20 51.72
C HIS A 495 -20.62 -3.52 51.68
N ARG A 496 -21.68 -4.23 51.34
CA ARG A 496 -23.06 -3.69 51.34
C ARG A 496 -23.98 -4.29 52.40
N VAL A 497 -23.47 -5.10 53.30
CA VAL A 497 -24.23 -5.59 54.48
C VAL A 497 -23.33 -5.50 55.73
N ALA A 498 -23.17 -4.33 56.23
CA ALA A 498 -22.88 -3.99 57.64
C ALA A 498 -23.22 -2.52 57.88
#